data_466a9c14ce37df6d23db63e8fd720642
#
_entry.id   466a9c14ce37df6d23db63e8fd720642
#
_cell.length_a   1.000
_cell.length_b   1.000
_cell.length_c   1.000
_cell.angle_alpha   90.00
_cell.angle_beta   90.00
_cell.angle_gamma   90.00
#
_symmetry.space_group_name_H-M   'P 1'
#
loop_
_entity.id
_entity.type
_entity.pdbx_description
1 polymer ?
#
loop_
_entity_poly.entity_id
_entity_poly.type
_entity_poly.pdbx_seq_one_letter_code
_entity_poly.pdbx_strand_id
1 'polypeptide(L)' 'DELLIEGHCDWYGTAEYNIALGERRANSAKDYIITLGINPARVHTLSKGSLESTAGLEKNLSAQDRRADLIILQ' A
#
# COMPACT_ATOMS: atom_id res chain seq x y z
N ASP A 1 -8.33 18.71 -2.08
CA ASP A 1 -8.53 17.25 -2.21
C ASP A 1 -7.59 16.52 -1.27
N GLU A 2 -8.00 15.35 -0.84
CA GLU A 2 -7.19 14.49 0.01
C GLU A 2 -6.76 13.24 -0.76
N LEU A 3 -5.65 12.67 -0.36
CA LEU A 3 -5.12 11.45 -0.95
C LEU A 3 -5.15 10.31 0.07
N LEU A 4 -5.55 9.15 -0.37
CA LEU A 4 -5.42 7.91 0.39
C LEU A 4 -4.41 7.02 -0.32
N ILE A 5 -3.42 6.53 0.41
CA ILE A 5 -2.43 5.59 -0.10
C ILE A 5 -2.69 4.24 0.54
N GLU A 6 -3.01 3.25 -0.29
CA GLU A 6 -3.24 1.88 0.17
C GLU A 6 -2.03 1.02 -0.14
N GLY A 7 -1.39 0.51 0.90
CA GLY A 7 -0.29 -0.44 0.75
C GLY A 7 -0.81 -1.86 0.64
N HIS A 8 -0.37 -2.57 -0.38
CA HIS A 8 -0.79 -3.94 -0.65
C HIS A 8 0.40 -4.90 -0.63
N CYS A 9 0.12 -6.14 -0.27
CA CYS A 9 1.08 -7.24 -0.31
C CYS A 9 0.46 -8.42 -1.04
N ASP A 10 1.32 -9.37 -1.46
CA ASP A 10 0.83 -10.63 -2.00
C ASP A 10 0.33 -11.55 -0.87
N TRP A 11 -0.11 -12.74 -1.22
CA TRP A 11 -0.71 -13.68 -0.27
C TRP A 11 0.31 -14.44 0.59
N TYR A 12 1.59 -14.33 0.30
CA TYR A 12 2.64 -15.02 1.05
C TYR A 12 2.84 -14.40 2.44
N GLY A 13 3.12 -15.25 3.43
CA GLY A 13 3.40 -14.83 4.81
C GLY A 13 2.14 -14.73 5.66
N THR A 14 2.30 -14.23 6.89
CA THR A 14 1.19 -14.08 7.82
C THR A 14 0.43 -12.77 7.56
N ALA A 15 -0.84 -12.74 7.98
CA ALA A 15 -1.66 -11.53 7.84
C ALA A 15 -1.04 -10.34 8.60
N GLU A 16 -0.55 -10.57 9.82
CA GLU A 16 0.07 -9.52 10.63
C GLU A 16 1.32 -8.95 9.97
N TYR A 17 2.18 -9.82 9.45
CA TYR A 17 3.38 -9.41 8.76
C TYR A 17 3.04 -8.60 7.51
N ASN A 18 2.04 -9.04 6.76
CA ASN A 18 1.65 -8.38 5.51
C ASN A 18 0.99 -7.02 5.76
N ILE A 19 0.24 -6.88 6.85
CA ILE A 19 -0.31 -5.57 7.21
C ILE A 19 0.82 -4.60 7.53
N ALA A 20 1.82 -5.02 8.31
CA ALA A 20 2.98 -4.18 8.63
C ALA A 20 3.77 -3.82 7.37
N LEU A 21 3.94 -4.76 6.44
CA LEU A 21 4.63 -4.50 5.18
C LEU A 21 3.85 -3.53 4.31
N GLY A 22 2.52 -3.67 4.27
CA GLY A 22 1.64 -2.75 3.55
C GLY A 22 1.74 -1.32 4.10
N GLU A 23 1.83 -1.18 5.43
CA GLU A 23 2.04 0.13 6.06
C GLU A 23 3.36 0.75 5.63
N ARG A 24 4.43 -0.04 5.57
CA ARG A 24 5.73 0.47 5.11
C ARG A 24 5.66 0.93 3.66
N ARG A 25 4.97 0.19 2.80
CA ARG A 25 4.79 0.58 1.40
C ARG A 25 4.00 1.87 1.27
N ALA A 26 2.90 1.98 2.03
CA ALA A 26 2.09 3.19 2.02
C ALA A 26 2.87 4.39 2.55
N ASN A 27 3.63 4.21 3.64
CA ASN A 27 4.42 5.28 4.23
C ASN A 27 5.57 5.71 3.33
N SER A 28 6.23 4.78 2.64
CA SER A 28 7.27 5.12 1.67
C SER A 28 6.71 5.95 0.52
N ALA A 29 5.54 5.58 0.02
CA ALA A 29 4.87 6.35 -1.02
C ALA A 29 4.46 7.73 -0.51
N LYS A 30 3.97 7.82 0.73
CA LYS A 30 3.64 9.11 1.36
C LYS A 30 4.86 10.01 1.46
N ASP A 31 5.98 9.48 1.93
CA ASP A 31 7.21 10.26 2.07
C ASP A 31 7.65 10.83 0.71
N TYR A 32 7.57 10.02 -0.34
CA TYR A 32 7.90 10.47 -1.68
C TYR A 32 6.97 11.60 -2.16
N ILE A 33 5.68 11.45 -1.94
CA ILE A 33 4.69 12.45 -2.34
C ILE A 33 4.90 13.76 -1.59
N ILE A 34 5.25 13.70 -0.31
CA ILE A 34 5.57 14.89 0.49
C ILE A 34 6.79 15.60 -0.07
N THR A 35 7.81 14.87 -0.55
CA THR A 35 8.98 15.50 -1.19
C THR A 35 8.62 16.21 -2.47
N LEU A 36 7.50 15.87 -3.10
CA LEU A 36 7.00 16.58 -4.29
C LEU A 36 6.19 17.84 -3.95
N GLY A 37 6.05 18.16 -2.68
CA GLY A 37 5.42 19.41 -2.22
C GLY A 37 3.96 19.29 -1.79
N ILE A 38 3.44 18.06 -1.67
CA ILE A 38 2.07 17.86 -1.20
C ILE A 38 2.02 17.96 0.32
N ASN A 39 1.02 18.69 0.85
CA ASN A 39 0.87 18.89 2.29
C ASN A 39 0.61 17.55 3.00
N PRO A 40 1.44 17.17 3.99
CA PRO A 40 1.26 15.90 4.72
C PRO A 40 -0.12 15.75 5.35
N ALA A 41 -0.77 16.84 5.75
CA ALA A 41 -2.09 16.80 6.37
C ALA A 41 -3.17 16.29 5.41
N ARG A 42 -2.90 16.29 4.12
CA ARG A 42 -3.84 15.82 3.08
C ARG A 42 -3.58 14.38 2.64
N VAL A 43 -2.58 13.73 3.22
CA VAL A 43 -2.18 12.39 2.81
C VAL A 43 -2.47 11.42 3.95
N HIS A 44 -3.28 10.41 3.65
CA HIS A 44 -3.65 9.35 4.58
C HIS A 44 -3.10 8.03 4.09
N THR A 45 -2.76 7.14 5.01
CA THR A 45 -2.25 5.82 4.67
C THR A 45 -3.14 4.74 5.25
N LEU A 46 -3.25 3.64 4.53
CA LEU A 46 -4.00 2.46 4.96
C LEU A 46 -3.29 1.22 4.45
N SER A 47 -3.07 0.24 5.31
CA SER A 47 -2.54 -1.04 4.87
C SER A 47 -3.68 -2.02 4.63
N LYS A 48 -3.72 -2.58 3.43
CA LYS A 48 -4.62 -3.69 3.09
C LYS A 48 -3.91 -5.04 3.31
N GLY A 49 -2.59 -5.03 3.48
CA GLY A 49 -1.82 -6.27 3.57
C GLY A 49 -2.10 -7.16 2.36
N SER A 50 -2.48 -8.42 2.61
CA SER A 50 -2.80 -9.37 1.56
C SER A 50 -4.31 -9.53 1.32
N LEU A 51 -5.16 -8.68 1.90
CA LEU A 51 -6.61 -8.83 1.85
C LEU A 51 -7.19 -8.86 0.43
N GLU A 52 -6.55 -8.13 -0.50
CA GLU A 52 -7.00 -8.06 -1.88
C GLU A 52 -6.06 -8.81 -2.84
N SER A 53 -5.19 -9.66 -2.30
CA SER A 53 -4.29 -10.47 -3.12
C SER A 53 -5.00 -11.73 -3.62
N THR A 54 -4.48 -12.32 -4.69
CA THR A 54 -4.98 -13.58 -5.21
C THR A 54 -4.21 -14.73 -4.57
N ALA A 55 -4.87 -15.47 -3.68
CA ALA A 55 -4.28 -16.60 -3.01
C ALA A 55 -3.98 -17.73 -4.01
N GLY A 56 -2.84 -18.41 -3.82
CA GLY A 56 -2.46 -19.54 -4.64
C GLY A 56 -1.66 -19.20 -5.88
N LEU A 57 -1.47 -17.91 -6.20
CA LEU A 57 -0.60 -17.51 -7.30
C LEU A 57 0.86 -17.80 -6.97
N GLU A 58 1.64 -18.19 -7.97
CA GLU A 58 3.09 -18.25 -7.81
C GLU A 58 3.65 -16.88 -7.50
N LYS A 59 4.78 -16.85 -6.76
CA LYS A 59 5.34 -15.60 -6.26
C LYS A 59 5.63 -14.58 -7.35
N ASN A 60 6.10 -15.02 -8.51
CA ASN A 60 6.37 -14.14 -9.63
C ASN A 60 5.09 -13.55 -10.24
N LEU A 61 3.99 -14.30 -10.21
CA LEU A 61 2.70 -13.82 -10.72
C LEU A 61 1.99 -12.92 -9.70
N SER A 62 2.23 -13.11 -8.41
CA SER A 62 1.63 -12.27 -7.37
C SER A 62 2.38 -10.95 -7.16
N ALA A 63 3.43 -10.69 -7.95
CA ALA A 63 4.18 -9.45 -7.85
C ALA A 63 3.31 -8.20 -8.02
N GLN A 64 2.25 -8.26 -8.82
CA GLN A 64 1.33 -7.14 -9.01
C GLN A 64 0.49 -6.83 -7.77
N ASP A 65 0.44 -7.71 -6.78
CA ASP A 65 -0.21 -7.44 -5.49
C ASP A 65 0.71 -6.67 -4.54
N ARG A 66 2.01 -6.63 -4.80
CA ARG A 66 2.99 -5.92 -3.98
C ARG A 66 3.11 -4.48 -4.47
N ARG A 67 2.20 -3.62 -3.99
CA ARG A 67 2.08 -2.27 -4.52
C ARG A 67 1.54 -1.28 -3.48
N ALA A 68 1.59 -0.01 -3.84
CA ALA A 68 0.86 1.04 -3.15
C ALA A 68 -0.04 1.74 -4.17
N ASP A 69 -1.32 1.80 -3.88
CA ASP A 69 -2.31 2.46 -4.73
C ASP A 69 -2.61 3.85 -4.20
N LEU A 70 -2.71 4.83 -5.11
CA LEU A 70 -3.09 6.20 -4.77
C LEU A 70 -4.54 6.44 -5.16
N ILE A 71 -5.32 6.90 -4.20
CA ILE A 71 -6.75 7.18 -4.38
C ILE A 71 -7.00 8.63 -4.01
N ILE A 72 -7.61 9.37 -4.92
CA ILE A 72 -7.99 10.75 -4.67
C ILE A 72 -9.36 10.77 -4.03
N LEU A 73 -9.45 11.36 -2.83
CA LEU A 73 -10.69 11.51 -2.10
C LEU A 73 -11.26 12.91 -2.40
N GLN A 74 -12.50 12.92 -2.78
CA GLN A 74 -13.20 14.17 -3.11
C GLN A 74 -14.25 14.51 -2.10
#